data_701d5461c9b2d32faef9d99f02fbab78
#
_entry.id   701d5461c9b2d32faef9d99f02fbab78
#
_cell.length_a   1.000
_cell.length_b   1.000
_cell.length_c   1.000
_cell.angle_alpha   90.00
_cell.angle_beta   90.00
_cell.angle_gamma   90.00
#
_symmetry.space_group_name_H-M   'P 1'
#
loop_
_entity.id
_entity.type
_entity.pdbx_description
1 polymer ?
#
loop_
_entity_poly.entity_id
_entity_poly.type
_entity_poly.pdbx_seq_one_letter_code
_entity_poly.pdbx_strand_id
1 'polypeptide(L)'
;MTIDTLTERGVEPMDDEEISQFLTSQGFGVLGLDAGTVPYILPMSFGYDGDERLYFTYVVDEDSQKERLSAEVDKAAFLVYEATAPFQWESVTLTGTIEYLTPDRWDEFQAVKSNTWRPEALQEAEADATVRVYEYHIESREGYKHAGLPEGFKESE
;
A
#
# COMPACT_ATOMS: atom_id res chain seq x y z
N MET A 1 -14.71 0.33 19.07
CA MET A 1 -13.54 -0.18 19.82
C MET A 1 -12.49 0.92 19.85
N THR A 2 -12.00 1.28 21.01
CA THR A 2 -10.98 2.31 21.16
C THR A 2 -9.58 1.70 21.04
N ILE A 3 -8.58 2.54 20.84
CA ILE A 3 -7.19 2.10 20.77
C ILE A 3 -6.75 1.45 22.11
N ASP A 4 -7.23 1.96 23.23
CA ASP A 4 -6.91 1.40 24.54
C ASP A 4 -7.44 -0.03 24.70
N THR A 5 -8.63 -0.29 24.18
CA THR A 5 -9.22 -1.64 24.19
C THR A 5 -8.42 -2.59 23.31
N LEU A 6 -7.93 -2.12 22.17
CA LEU A 6 -7.09 -2.91 21.29
C LEU A 6 -5.75 -3.23 21.95
N THR A 7 -5.15 -2.25 22.62
CA THR A 7 -3.88 -2.44 23.33
C THR A 7 -4.00 -3.50 24.44
N GLU A 8 -5.11 -3.49 25.16
CA GLU A 8 -5.38 -4.51 26.18
C GLU A 8 -5.46 -5.92 25.60
N ARG A 9 -5.78 -6.04 24.31
CA ARG A 9 -5.87 -7.31 23.60
C ARG A 9 -4.60 -7.67 22.81
N GLY A 10 -3.50 -6.97 23.07
CA GLY A 10 -2.22 -7.25 22.45
C GLY A 10 -1.98 -6.52 21.13
N VAL A 11 -2.86 -5.61 20.75
CA VAL A 11 -2.68 -4.77 19.56
C VAL A 11 -1.97 -3.49 19.96
N GLU A 12 -0.88 -3.18 19.29
CA GLU A 12 -0.08 -1.99 19.54
C GLU A 12 0.00 -1.10 18.30
N PRO A 13 -0.02 0.23 18.50
CA PRO A 13 0.23 1.13 17.37
C PRO A 13 1.70 1.06 16.95
N MET A 14 1.92 1.20 15.65
CA MET A 14 3.26 1.29 15.07
C MET A 14 3.67 2.76 15.01
N ASP A 15 4.93 3.06 15.35
CA ASP A 15 5.46 4.40 15.15
C ASP A 15 5.88 4.63 13.69
N ASP A 16 6.28 5.84 13.34
CA ASP A 16 6.63 6.19 11.96
C ASP A 16 7.81 5.37 11.42
N GLU A 17 8.78 5.08 12.27
CA GLU A 17 9.93 4.26 11.86
C GLU A 17 9.51 2.83 11.57
N GLU A 18 8.68 2.24 12.42
CA GLU A 18 8.15 0.89 12.21
C GLU A 18 7.31 0.81 10.94
N ILE A 19 6.48 1.82 10.69
CA ILE A 19 5.67 1.89 9.46
C ILE A 19 6.59 1.96 8.24
N SER A 20 7.61 2.81 8.28
CA SER A 20 8.54 2.96 7.17
C SER A 20 9.31 1.66 6.88
N GLN A 21 9.76 0.98 7.92
CA GLN A 21 10.44 -0.31 7.78
C GLN A 21 9.49 -1.37 7.20
N PHE A 22 8.25 -1.38 7.66
CA PHE A 22 7.26 -2.34 7.16
C PHE A 22 6.96 -2.10 5.67
N LEU A 23 6.73 -0.86 5.27
CA LEU A 23 6.49 -0.52 3.86
C LEU A 23 7.69 -0.88 2.98
N THR A 24 8.90 -0.69 3.48
CA THR A 24 10.12 -1.06 2.76
C THR A 24 10.23 -2.57 2.54
N SER A 25 9.76 -3.36 3.52
CA SER A 25 9.82 -4.83 3.47
C SER A 25 8.75 -5.46 2.60
N GLN A 26 7.69 -4.72 2.29
CA GLN A 26 6.55 -5.21 1.51
C GLN A 26 6.65 -4.69 0.08
N GLY A 27 5.99 -5.35 -0.85
CA GLY A 27 5.96 -4.92 -2.24
C GLY A 27 4.56 -4.93 -2.83
N PHE A 28 3.55 -5.21 -2.00
CA PHE A 28 2.20 -5.45 -2.48
C PHE A 28 1.18 -4.97 -1.44
N GLY A 29 0.12 -4.37 -1.92
CA GLY A 29 -0.96 -3.88 -1.06
C GLY A 29 -2.27 -3.77 -1.81
N VAL A 30 -3.25 -3.13 -1.19
CA VAL A 30 -4.59 -2.96 -1.74
C VAL A 30 -4.88 -1.47 -1.86
N LEU A 31 -5.14 -1.03 -3.09
CA LEU A 31 -5.52 0.36 -3.39
C LEU A 31 -7.04 0.48 -3.34
N GLY A 32 -7.54 1.51 -2.66
CA GLY A 32 -8.95 1.82 -2.57
C GLY A 32 -9.24 3.17 -3.20
N LEU A 33 -10.14 3.18 -4.19
CA LEU A 33 -10.54 4.37 -4.93
C LEU A 33 -12.05 4.59 -4.77
N ASP A 34 -12.45 5.84 -4.64
CA ASP A 34 -13.87 6.19 -4.57
C ASP A 34 -14.49 6.01 -5.95
N ALA A 35 -15.50 5.15 -6.02
CA ALA A 35 -16.25 4.88 -7.25
C ALA A 35 -17.72 5.35 -7.16
N GLY A 36 -18.03 6.15 -6.15
CA GLY A 36 -19.35 6.74 -5.97
C GLY A 36 -20.28 5.96 -5.04
N THR A 37 -20.49 4.68 -5.28
CA THR A 37 -21.37 3.84 -4.47
C THR A 37 -20.61 2.89 -3.57
N VAL A 38 -19.81 2.03 -4.18
CA VAL A 38 -18.95 1.08 -3.45
C VAL A 38 -17.51 1.41 -3.82
N PRO A 39 -16.60 1.48 -2.85
CA PRO A 39 -15.19 1.71 -3.16
C PRO A 39 -14.65 0.66 -4.14
N TYR A 40 -13.87 1.10 -5.10
CA TYR A 40 -13.16 0.20 -6.01
C TYR A 40 -11.85 -0.18 -5.35
N ILE A 41 -11.68 -1.47 -5.07
CA ILE A 41 -10.47 -1.97 -4.40
C ILE A 41 -9.75 -2.96 -5.31
N LEU A 42 -8.43 -2.88 -5.34
CA LEU A 42 -7.63 -3.78 -6.17
C LEU A 42 -6.23 -3.95 -5.58
N PRO A 43 -5.65 -5.16 -5.79
CA PRO A 43 -4.27 -5.38 -5.38
C PRO A 43 -3.31 -4.64 -6.32
N MET A 44 -2.26 -4.06 -5.74
CA MET A 44 -1.24 -3.31 -6.48
C MET A 44 0.13 -3.58 -5.92
N SER A 45 1.09 -3.80 -6.80
CA SER A 45 2.50 -3.72 -6.41
C SER A 45 2.90 -2.26 -6.28
N PHE A 46 3.85 -1.98 -5.39
CA PHE A 46 4.31 -0.62 -5.17
C PHE A 46 5.80 -0.57 -4.93
N GLY A 47 6.39 0.58 -5.27
CA GLY A 47 7.71 0.95 -4.81
C GLY A 47 7.60 2.07 -3.79
N TYR A 48 8.43 2.05 -2.76
CA TYR A 48 8.42 3.03 -1.69
C TYR A 48 9.75 3.78 -1.67
N ASP A 49 9.70 5.11 -1.60
CA ASP A 49 10.90 5.94 -1.60
C ASP A 49 11.58 6.04 -0.21
N GLY A 50 10.99 5.41 0.80
CA GLY A 50 11.50 5.44 2.16
C GLY A 50 11.01 6.62 3.00
N ASP A 51 10.18 7.49 2.44
CA ASP A 51 9.71 8.71 3.10
C ASP A 51 8.20 8.90 2.91
N GLU A 52 7.76 9.62 1.90
CA GLU A 52 6.36 10.02 1.76
C GLU A 52 5.69 9.55 0.47
N ARG A 53 6.39 8.82 -0.40
CA ARG A 53 5.87 8.49 -1.73
C ARG A 53 5.88 7.02 -2.04
N LEU A 54 4.77 6.58 -2.64
CA LEU A 54 4.69 5.28 -3.29
C LEU A 54 4.53 5.50 -4.79
N TYR A 55 4.94 4.49 -5.56
CA TYR A 55 4.78 4.48 -7.01
C TYR A 55 4.06 3.21 -7.42
N PHE A 56 2.99 3.39 -8.19
CA PHE A 56 2.20 2.28 -8.73
C PHE A 56 2.39 2.18 -10.23
N THR A 57 2.56 0.96 -10.72
CA THR A 57 2.64 0.71 -12.16
C THR A 57 1.34 0.09 -12.61
N TYR A 58 0.66 0.77 -13.54
CA TYR A 58 -0.58 0.28 -14.13
C TYR A 58 -0.28 -0.25 -15.52
N VAL A 59 -0.73 -1.46 -15.80
CA VAL A 59 -0.82 -1.96 -17.16
C VAL A 59 -2.23 -1.59 -17.64
N VAL A 60 -2.29 -0.72 -18.65
CA VAL A 60 -3.56 -0.13 -19.06
C VAL A 60 -4.01 -0.67 -20.40
N ASP A 61 -5.33 -0.82 -20.53
CA ASP A 61 -6.01 -1.05 -21.79
C ASP A 61 -7.06 0.06 -21.99
N GLU A 62 -7.80 0.01 -23.09
CA GLU A 62 -8.78 1.05 -23.43
C GLU A 62 -9.91 1.16 -22.41
N ASP A 63 -10.18 0.10 -21.65
CA ASP A 63 -11.29 0.03 -20.70
C ASP A 63 -10.83 0.00 -19.23
N SER A 64 -9.62 0.47 -18.93
CA SER A 64 -9.08 0.41 -17.57
C SER A 64 -9.87 1.29 -16.60
N GLN A 65 -10.68 0.66 -15.75
CA GLN A 65 -11.44 1.35 -14.71
C GLN A 65 -10.51 1.96 -13.66
N LYS A 66 -9.45 1.24 -13.28
CA LYS A 66 -8.49 1.75 -12.29
C LYS A 66 -7.79 3.01 -12.76
N GLU A 67 -7.41 3.10 -14.02
CA GLU A 67 -6.78 4.30 -14.58
C GLU A 67 -7.76 5.46 -14.62
N ARG A 68 -8.99 5.22 -15.08
CA ARG A 68 -10.02 6.24 -15.15
C ARG A 68 -10.31 6.81 -13.76
N LEU A 69 -10.51 5.94 -12.77
CA LEU A 69 -10.77 6.40 -11.40
C LEU A 69 -9.56 7.11 -10.80
N SER A 70 -8.36 6.63 -11.07
CA SER A 70 -7.14 7.29 -10.58
C SER A 70 -6.95 8.67 -11.18
N ALA A 71 -7.40 8.89 -12.41
CA ALA A 71 -7.35 10.20 -13.05
C ALA A 71 -8.43 11.15 -12.55
N GLU A 72 -9.59 10.62 -12.11
CA GLU A 72 -10.72 11.42 -11.65
C GLU A 72 -10.68 11.76 -10.16
N VAL A 73 -10.07 10.90 -9.33
CA VAL A 73 -10.03 11.11 -7.88
C VAL A 73 -8.70 11.74 -7.49
N ASP A 74 -8.76 12.63 -6.50
CA ASP A 74 -7.56 13.25 -5.94
C ASP A 74 -6.99 12.43 -4.80
N LYS A 75 -7.85 11.73 -4.06
CA LYS A 75 -7.46 10.99 -2.86
C LYS A 75 -7.75 9.52 -2.97
N ALA A 76 -6.87 8.72 -2.35
CA ALA A 76 -6.99 7.27 -2.33
C ALA A 76 -6.50 6.73 -0.99
N ALA A 77 -7.01 5.56 -0.63
CA ALA A 77 -6.50 4.80 0.51
C ALA A 77 -5.63 3.64 0.01
N PHE A 78 -4.62 3.28 0.79
CA PHE A 78 -3.79 2.13 0.48
C PHE A 78 -3.54 1.32 1.73
N LEU A 79 -3.75 0.02 1.64
CA LEU A 79 -3.59 -0.91 2.75
C LEU A 79 -2.45 -1.87 2.45
N VAL A 80 -1.49 -1.96 3.37
CA VAL A 80 -0.43 -2.97 3.33
C VAL A 80 -0.52 -3.78 4.61
N TYR A 81 -0.59 -5.10 4.49
CA TYR A 81 -0.70 -5.94 5.65
C TYR A 81 0.05 -7.26 5.45
N GLU A 82 0.43 -7.86 6.57
CA GLU A 82 0.97 -9.20 6.61
C GLU A 82 0.34 -9.93 7.81
N ALA A 83 -0.22 -11.09 7.55
CA ALA A 83 -0.86 -11.91 8.57
C ALA A 83 -0.39 -13.35 8.43
N THR A 84 0.43 -13.81 9.36
CA THR A 84 0.96 -15.18 9.37
C THR A 84 0.19 -16.10 10.28
N ALA A 85 -0.48 -15.55 11.30
CA ALA A 85 -1.30 -16.26 12.25
C ALA A 85 -2.28 -15.27 12.90
N PRO A 86 -3.34 -15.76 13.61
CA PRO A 86 -4.33 -14.87 14.23
C PRO A 86 -3.74 -13.84 15.20
N PHE A 87 -2.60 -14.14 15.82
CA PHE A 87 -1.94 -13.24 16.75
C PHE A 87 -0.57 -12.77 16.25
N GLN A 88 -0.34 -12.84 14.95
CA GLN A 88 0.90 -12.41 14.30
C GLN A 88 0.57 -11.70 13.02
N TRP A 89 0.29 -10.40 13.12
CA TRP A 89 -0.03 -9.59 11.97
C TRP A 89 0.43 -8.15 12.15
N GLU A 90 0.65 -7.50 11.03
CA GLU A 90 0.91 -6.07 10.94
C GLU A 90 0.03 -5.49 9.85
N SER A 91 -0.44 -4.27 10.06
CA SER A 91 -1.32 -3.60 9.11
C SER A 91 -1.01 -2.12 9.09
N VAL A 92 -0.81 -1.57 7.90
CA VAL A 92 -0.60 -0.13 7.70
C VAL A 92 -1.64 0.37 6.72
N THR A 93 -2.37 1.39 7.13
CA THR A 93 -3.34 2.08 6.28
C THR A 93 -2.82 3.48 5.98
N LEU A 94 -2.75 3.81 4.71
CA LEU A 94 -2.32 5.11 4.22
C LEU A 94 -3.50 5.84 3.60
N THR A 95 -3.54 7.15 3.77
CA THR A 95 -4.38 8.03 2.98
C THR A 95 -3.51 9.07 2.34
N GLY A 96 -3.84 9.47 1.12
CA GLY A 96 -3.03 10.43 0.40
C GLY A 96 -3.59 10.76 -0.96
N THR A 97 -2.80 11.49 -1.73
CA THR A 97 -3.16 11.90 -3.08
C THR A 97 -2.50 11.00 -4.10
N ILE A 98 -3.20 10.76 -5.21
CA ILE A 98 -2.69 9.97 -6.31
C ILE A 98 -2.70 10.83 -7.56
N GLU A 99 -1.58 10.84 -8.31
CA GLU A 99 -1.49 11.59 -9.56
C GLU A 99 -0.67 10.84 -10.60
N TYR A 100 -1.00 11.09 -11.85
CA TYR A 100 -0.26 10.52 -12.96
C TYR A 100 1.17 11.08 -12.99
N LEU A 101 2.15 10.19 -13.08
CA LEU A 101 3.55 10.57 -13.18
C LEU A 101 3.94 10.59 -14.66
N THR A 102 4.24 11.78 -15.17
CA THR A 102 4.63 11.95 -16.56
C THR A 102 6.01 11.32 -16.83
N PRO A 103 6.27 10.83 -18.06
CA PRO A 103 7.54 10.15 -18.36
C PRO A 103 8.80 10.98 -18.07
N ASP A 104 8.72 12.32 -18.15
CA ASP A 104 9.84 13.19 -17.82
C ASP A 104 10.25 13.15 -16.34
N ARG A 105 9.35 12.65 -15.46
CA ARG A 105 9.61 12.49 -14.03
C ARG A 105 9.91 11.04 -13.63
N TRP A 106 10.06 10.14 -14.58
CA TRP A 106 10.28 8.72 -14.27
C TRP A 106 11.61 8.41 -13.61
N ASP A 107 12.53 9.37 -13.56
CA ASP A 107 13.78 9.19 -12.79
C ASP A 107 13.50 8.88 -11.32
N GLU A 108 12.49 9.51 -10.74
CA GLU A 108 12.06 9.26 -9.36
C GLU A 108 11.55 7.83 -9.19
N PHE A 109 10.76 7.36 -10.15
CA PHE A 109 10.24 6.00 -10.18
C PHE A 109 11.36 4.97 -10.36
N GLN A 110 12.32 5.23 -11.25
CA GLN A 110 13.43 4.31 -11.51
C GLN A 110 14.28 4.07 -10.25
N ALA A 111 14.38 5.06 -9.37
CA ALA A 111 15.13 4.92 -8.14
C ALA A 111 14.56 3.86 -7.20
N VAL A 112 13.24 3.62 -7.23
CA VAL A 112 12.57 2.65 -6.37
C VAL A 112 12.13 1.39 -7.11
N LYS A 113 12.25 1.37 -8.42
CA LYS A 113 11.79 0.30 -9.29
C LYS A 113 12.39 -1.07 -8.93
N SER A 114 13.65 -1.10 -8.57
CA SER A 114 14.35 -2.35 -8.26
C SER A 114 13.82 -3.04 -7.00
N ASN A 115 13.13 -2.31 -6.14
CA ASN A 115 12.57 -2.82 -4.89
C ASN A 115 11.09 -3.20 -5.00
N THR A 116 10.50 -2.98 -6.17
CA THR A 116 9.09 -3.26 -6.41
C THR A 116 8.92 -4.69 -6.92
N TRP A 117 7.99 -5.44 -6.31
CA TRP A 117 7.64 -6.76 -6.83
C TRP A 117 7.00 -6.61 -8.22
N ARG A 118 7.54 -7.31 -9.21
CA ARG A 118 7.12 -7.15 -10.60
C ARG A 118 7.13 -8.49 -11.31
N PRO A 119 5.94 -8.99 -11.70
CA PRO A 119 5.87 -10.16 -12.55
C PRO A 119 6.55 -9.89 -13.90
N GLU A 120 7.08 -10.94 -14.50
CA GLU A 120 7.73 -10.87 -15.82
C GLU A 120 6.80 -10.26 -16.87
N ALA A 121 5.52 -10.63 -16.84
CA ALA A 121 4.52 -10.08 -17.76
C ALA A 121 4.39 -8.56 -17.64
N LEU A 122 4.53 -8.02 -16.44
CA LEU A 122 4.48 -6.58 -16.21
C LEU A 122 5.71 -5.88 -16.77
N GLN A 123 6.89 -6.51 -16.65
CA GLN A 123 8.12 -5.98 -17.23
C GLN A 123 8.05 -5.94 -18.76
N GLU A 124 7.46 -6.96 -19.37
CA GLU A 124 7.24 -7.00 -20.81
C GLU A 124 6.27 -5.90 -21.25
N ALA A 125 5.19 -5.67 -20.50
CA ALA A 125 4.22 -4.63 -20.81
C ALA A 125 4.82 -3.23 -20.76
N GLU A 126 5.82 -2.99 -19.91
CA GLU A 126 6.54 -1.72 -19.88
C GLU A 126 7.26 -1.42 -21.20
N ALA A 127 7.78 -2.45 -21.85
CA ALA A 127 8.45 -2.29 -23.13
C ALA A 127 7.49 -1.90 -24.24
N ASP A 128 6.20 -2.23 -24.14
CA ASP A 128 5.17 -1.95 -25.12
C ASP A 128 4.44 -0.62 -24.91
N ALA A 129 4.92 0.20 -23.97
CA ALA A 129 4.36 1.53 -23.66
C ALA A 129 2.88 1.50 -23.24
N THR A 130 2.36 0.37 -22.80
CA THR A 130 1.02 0.23 -22.22
C THR A 130 1.01 0.47 -20.72
N VAL A 131 2.10 1.00 -20.19
CA VAL A 131 2.31 1.20 -18.77
C VAL A 131 2.10 2.67 -18.41
N ARG A 132 1.37 2.91 -17.33
CA ARG A 132 1.26 4.21 -16.70
C ARG A 132 1.79 4.12 -15.28
N VAL A 133 2.51 5.13 -14.85
CA VAL A 133 3.01 5.23 -13.49
C VAL A 133 2.23 6.30 -12.75
N TYR A 134 1.78 5.98 -11.54
CA TYR A 134 1.10 6.91 -10.65
C TYR A 134 1.93 7.09 -9.39
N GLU A 135 2.08 8.35 -8.98
CA GLU A 135 2.73 8.73 -7.75
C GLU A 135 1.66 8.87 -6.66
N TYR A 136 1.90 8.27 -5.52
CA TYR A 136 1.04 8.37 -4.35
C TYR A 136 1.78 9.14 -3.28
N HIS A 137 1.20 10.25 -2.86
CA HIS A 137 1.77 11.10 -1.84
C HIS A 137 1.06 10.83 -0.51
N ILE A 138 1.77 10.28 0.46
CA ILE A 138 1.22 9.91 1.75
C ILE A 138 0.92 11.18 2.55
N GLU A 139 -0.34 11.38 2.91
CA GLU A 139 -0.75 12.49 3.78
C GLU A 139 -0.91 12.03 5.23
N SER A 140 -1.39 10.81 5.45
CA SER A 140 -1.48 10.24 6.79
C SER A 140 -1.19 8.73 6.75
N ARG A 141 -0.70 8.24 7.87
CA ARG A 141 -0.36 6.83 8.03
C ARG A 141 -0.75 6.34 9.41
N GLU A 142 -1.34 5.16 9.47
CA GLU A 142 -1.65 4.48 10.70
C GLU A 142 -1.20 3.03 10.60
N GLY A 143 -0.48 2.55 11.59
CA GLY A 143 -0.03 1.18 11.62
C GLY A 143 -0.35 0.53 12.95
N TYR A 144 -0.74 -0.74 12.89
CA TYR A 144 -1.00 -1.56 14.06
C TYR A 144 -0.35 -2.92 13.87
N LYS A 145 0.11 -3.48 14.98
CA LYS A 145 0.66 -4.83 15.01
C LYS A 145 0.10 -5.59 16.18
N HIS A 146 0.03 -6.90 16.04
CA HIS A 146 -0.28 -7.78 17.17
C HIS A 146 1.05 -8.21 17.79
N ALA A 147 1.23 -7.88 19.08
CA ALA A 147 2.48 -8.08 19.80
C ALA A 147 2.55 -9.44 20.51
N GLY A 148 1.71 -10.38 20.11
CA GLY A 148 1.63 -11.72 20.68
C GLY A 148 0.29 -11.97 21.34
N LEU A 149 0.15 -13.12 21.98
CA LEU A 149 -1.08 -13.49 22.64
C LEU A 149 -1.38 -12.53 23.80
N PRO A 150 -2.64 -12.03 23.90
CA PRO A 150 -3.03 -11.23 25.06
C PRO A 150 -2.87 -12.03 26.33
N GLU A 151 -2.61 -11.33 27.42
CA GLU A 151 -2.56 -11.95 28.73
C GLU A 151 -3.92 -12.60 29.06
N GLY A 152 -3.92 -13.83 29.49
CA GLY A 152 -5.15 -14.63 29.71
C GLY A 152 -5.46 -15.57 28.54
N PHE A 153 -4.81 -15.41 27.39
CA PHE A 153 -4.92 -16.30 26.24
C PHE A 153 -3.64 -17.12 26.03
N LYS A 154 -2.65 -16.92 26.88
CA LYS A 154 -1.46 -17.77 26.88
C LYS A 154 -1.87 -19.16 27.29
N GLU A 155 -1.49 -20.14 26.44
CA GLU A 155 -1.77 -21.54 26.84
C GLU A 155 -1.18 -21.84 28.19
N SER A 156 -2.01 -22.37 29.06
CA SER A 156 -1.53 -22.95 30.28
C SER A 156 -0.88 -24.28 29.93
N GLU A 157 0.42 -24.29 29.83
CA GLU A 157 1.16 -25.54 29.71
C GLU A 157 1.24 -26.25 31.03
#